data_c50d3286d1baa336ef27a969dd1fd6d9
#
_entry.id   c50d3286d1baa336ef27a969dd1fd6d9
#
_cell.length_a   1.000
_cell.length_b   1.000
_cell.length_c   1.000
_cell.angle_alpha   90.00
_cell.angle_beta   90.00
_cell.angle_gamma   90.00
#
_symmetry.space_group_name_H-M   'P 1'
#
loop_
_entity.id
_entity.type
_entity.pdbx_description
1 polymer ?
#
loop_
_entity_poly.entity_id
_entity_poly.type
_entity_poly.pdbx_seq_one_letter_code
_entity_poly.pdbx_strand_id
1 'polypeptide(L)'
;LSNVHLTGNLKGALATAQLTSDNELLKMTADAEYNLAHSYPDGKVTVDVTQLDLYELGLMPKPMKHPLAFNLSGEARQNRVFTHFTAGDMKLNLSARAGVYPLIRQSTHFVDVLMKQVDEKLLDHAALREALPSAIFSFSAGKENPLAYYMAMKNISFHDASMKFGTAPDWGINGKAAIHALKVDTLQLDTVFFTVKQDTTRMNLRAGVINGPKNPQFSFSTILTGEIRDRDAELLAEYKNEKGKTGVLLGVNARPLVGGRGKGDGLAFTLIPEEPIIAFRKFHFNEDHNWIYLHKNMRVYANVDMWDDEGMGFRVHSVQGDTVSLQNIDVEIRRIRLDEITSVLPYFPEITGLFSAEAHYIQTEKDLQLSAEASIDELTYERQRIGDITLGATWLPGEQGKQYLNAYLNHDKVEVLIADGKLLPTSTGKDSLEVNTTLEHFPLRIANAFIPDELVTLAGDMDGDLNITGSTEQPLINGELILDSVSVLSRQYGANFLFDNRPVQLKNNRLIFDKFAIYTTGKNPFTIDGYVDFRDMSRPMACLLYTSDAADER
;
A
#
# COMPACT_ATOMS: atom_id res chain seq x y z
N LEU A 1 8.98 15.59 38.36
CA LEU A 1 7.86 16.56 38.40
C LEU A 1 7.87 17.25 39.76
N SER A 2 8.16 18.55 39.81
CA SER A 2 8.02 19.41 40.98
C SER A 2 6.64 20.09 40.93
N ASN A 3 6.17 20.62 42.10
CA ASN A 3 4.94 21.38 42.20
C ASN A 3 3.68 20.62 41.72
N VAL A 4 3.52 19.37 42.17
CA VAL A 4 2.32 18.58 41.95
C VAL A 4 1.57 18.45 43.29
N HIS A 5 0.31 18.85 43.30
CA HIS A 5 -0.55 18.81 44.48
C HIS A 5 -1.78 17.97 44.20
N LEU A 6 -2.07 17.01 45.08
CA LEU A 6 -3.28 16.20 45.05
C LEU A 6 -4.05 16.47 46.34
N THR A 7 -5.28 16.89 46.19
CA THR A 7 -6.23 17.03 47.32
C THR A 7 -7.42 16.10 47.10
N GLY A 8 -7.91 15.52 48.15
CA GLY A 8 -9.09 14.65 48.11
C GLY A 8 -10.01 14.90 49.28
N ASN A 9 -11.30 14.78 49.05
CA ASN A 9 -12.32 14.92 50.06
C ASN A 9 -13.40 13.84 49.89
N LEU A 10 -13.88 13.33 51.02
CA LEU A 10 -14.97 12.37 51.02
C LEU A 10 -16.11 12.93 51.92
N LYS A 11 -17.26 13.22 51.33
CA LYS A 11 -18.43 13.70 52.01
C LYS A 11 -19.61 12.73 51.80
N GLY A 12 -19.87 11.90 52.75
CA GLY A 12 -20.80 10.78 52.61
C GLY A 12 -20.27 9.78 51.58
N ALA A 13 -21.04 9.50 50.55
CA ALA A 13 -20.62 8.64 49.43
C ALA A 13 -19.98 9.40 48.29
N LEU A 14 -19.90 10.73 48.32
CA LEU A 14 -19.31 11.54 47.25
C LEU A 14 -17.82 11.75 47.52
N ALA A 15 -17.00 11.19 46.69
CA ALA A 15 -15.56 11.40 46.65
C ALA A 15 -15.22 12.48 45.59
N THR A 16 -14.41 13.47 46.00
CA THR A 16 -13.87 14.48 45.08
C THR A 16 -12.36 14.47 45.19
N ALA A 17 -11.69 14.67 44.06
CA ALA A 17 -10.24 14.80 44.00
C ALA A 17 -9.86 15.93 43.03
N GLN A 18 -8.84 16.69 43.41
CA GLN A 18 -8.25 17.69 42.55
C GLN A 18 -6.72 17.46 42.46
N LEU A 19 -6.23 17.39 41.24
CA LEU A 19 -4.82 17.31 40.94
C LEU A 19 -4.40 18.59 40.21
N THR A 20 -3.39 19.28 40.73
CA THR A 20 -2.80 20.43 40.07
C THR A 20 -1.32 20.19 39.86
N SER A 21 -0.81 20.64 38.71
CA SER A 21 0.61 20.62 38.38
C SER A 21 0.99 21.98 37.80
N ASP A 22 2.03 22.60 38.33
CA ASP A 22 2.58 23.87 37.83
C ASP A 22 4.09 23.77 37.78
N ASN A 23 4.59 23.19 36.70
CA ASN A 23 6.02 23.11 36.40
C ASN A 23 6.25 23.36 34.90
N GLU A 24 7.51 23.46 34.52
CA GLU A 24 7.91 23.82 33.13
C GLU A 24 7.46 22.78 32.09
N LEU A 25 7.34 21.49 32.48
CA LEU A 25 6.93 20.39 31.58
C LEU A 25 5.41 20.23 31.48
N LEU A 26 4.70 20.47 32.58
CA LEU A 26 3.28 20.21 32.68
C LEU A 26 2.57 21.23 33.58
N LYS A 27 1.67 22.01 32.99
CA LYS A 27 0.70 22.85 33.73
C LYS A 27 -0.68 22.31 33.49
N MET A 28 -1.31 21.81 34.54
CA MET A 28 -2.64 21.21 34.44
C MET A 28 -3.44 21.35 35.73
N THR A 29 -4.76 21.29 35.58
CA THR A 29 -5.71 21.06 36.63
C THR A 29 -6.61 19.90 36.25
N ALA A 30 -6.80 18.93 37.14
CA ALA A 30 -7.75 17.86 36.93
C ALA A 30 -8.67 17.78 38.18
N ASP A 31 -9.97 17.82 37.94
CA ASP A 31 -11.01 17.66 38.94
C ASP A 31 -11.78 16.37 38.67
N ALA A 32 -11.98 15.58 39.69
CA ALA A 32 -12.75 14.35 39.61
C ALA A 32 -13.79 14.29 40.73
N GLU A 33 -14.97 13.85 40.38
CA GLU A 33 -16.08 13.57 41.28
C GLU A 33 -16.59 12.16 41.02
N TYR A 34 -16.75 11.38 42.07
CA TYR A 34 -17.22 9.99 41.97
C TYR A 34 -18.16 9.64 43.14
N ASN A 35 -19.30 9.07 42.80
CA ASN A 35 -20.29 8.63 43.77
C ASN A 35 -20.11 7.15 44.11
N LEU A 36 -19.64 6.87 45.32
CA LEU A 36 -19.36 5.52 45.84
C LEU A 36 -20.61 4.75 46.26
N ALA A 37 -21.79 5.40 46.32
CA ALA A 37 -23.04 4.73 46.70
C ALA A 37 -23.57 3.79 45.62
N HIS A 38 -23.09 3.92 44.38
CA HIS A 38 -23.58 3.14 43.25
C HIS A 38 -22.62 2.00 42.87
N SER A 39 -23.19 0.88 42.46
CA SER A 39 -22.41 -0.27 41.94
C SER A 39 -21.96 -0.09 40.48
N TYR A 40 -22.38 0.99 39.84
CA TYR A 40 -21.97 1.39 38.47
C TYR A 40 -21.15 2.67 38.54
N PRO A 41 -20.28 2.94 37.54
CA PRO A 41 -19.55 4.19 37.45
C PRO A 41 -20.49 5.39 37.39
N ASP A 42 -20.40 6.26 38.37
CA ASP A 42 -21.21 7.46 38.52
C ASP A 42 -20.30 8.61 38.95
N GLY A 43 -19.86 9.40 37.98
CA GLY A 43 -18.90 10.46 38.25
C GLY A 43 -18.65 11.35 37.04
N LYS A 44 -17.82 12.36 37.29
CA LYS A 44 -17.36 13.33 36.29
C LYS A 44 -15.87 13.56 36.49
N VAL A 45 -15.16 13.73 35.38
CA VAL A 45 -13.77 14.14 35.37
C VAL A 45 -13.59 15.31 34.39
N THR A 46 -12.81 16.29 34.80
CA THR A 46 -12.40 17.42 33.94
C THR A 46 -10.91 17.56 34.05
N VAL A 47 -10.21 17.61 32.92
CA VAL A 47 -8.76 17.81 32.87
C VAL A 47 -8.51 19.00 31.97
N ASP A 48 -7.86 20.03 32.47
CA ASP A 48 -7.44 21.21 31.73
C ASP A 48 -5.93 21.27 31.76
N VAL A 49 -5.33 21.05 30.59
CA VAL A 49 -3.87 21.13 30.39
C VAL A 49 -3.58 22.38 29.59
N THR A 50 -2.93 23.34 30.23
CA THR A 50 -2.54 24.61 29.59
C THR A 50 -1.16 24.56 28.96
N GLN A 51 -0.31 23.63 29.44
CA GLN A 51 1.03 23.41 28.90
C GLN A 51 1.46 21.97 29.12
N LEU A 52 1.87 21.30 28.03
CA LEU A 52 2.53 20.00 28.07
C LEU A 52 3.63 19.97 27.01
N ASP A 53 4.88 19.78 27.44
CA ASP A 53 6.01 19.68 26.53
C ASP A 53 6.30 18.23 26.20
N LEU A 54 5.83 17.78 25.00
CA LEU A 54 6.02 16.42 24.53
C LEU A 54 7.45 16.14 24.06
N TYR A 55 8.22 17.18 23.67
CA TYR A 55 9.60 17.02 23.24
C TYR A 55 10.52 16.74 24.42
N GLU A 56 10.42 17.53 25.48
CA GLU A 56 11.17 17.30 26.72
C GLU A 56 10.80 15.97 27.42
N LEU A 57 9.59 15.47 27.17
CA LEU A 57 9.17 14.13 27.62
C LEU A 57 9.66 12.99 26.72
N GLY A 58 10.37 13.28 25.63
CA GLY A 58 10.87 12.29 24.68
C GLY A 58 9.79 11.64 23.81
N LEU A 59 8.58 12.20 23.78
CA LEU A 59 7.43 11.66 23.01
C LEU A 59 7.35 12.25 21.59
N MET A 60 8.13 13.28 21.30
CA MET A 60 8.19 13.91 19.98
C MET A 60 9.65 14.06 19.53
N PRO A 61 9.96 13.84 18.23
CA PRO A 61 11.33 13.94 17.71
C PRO A 61 11.86 15.38 17.54
N LYS A 62 10.95 16.36 17.59
CA LYS A 62 11.27 17.80 17.44
C LYS A 62 10.35 18.62 18.35
N PRO A 63 10.82 19.78 18.86
CA PRO A 63 10.00 20.66 19.66
C PRO A 63 8.80 21.17 18.84
N MET A 64 7.65 21.23 19.48
CA MET A 64 6.44 21.84 18.91
C MET A 64 6.57 23.37 18.94
N LYS A 65 5.98 24.05 17.96
CA LYS A 65 5.94 25.53 17.90
C LYS A 65 5.25 26.14 19.12
N HIS A 66 4.26 25.43 19.64
CA HIS A 66 3.53 25.80 20.86
C HIS A 66 3.39 24.55 21.74
N PRO A 67 3.44 24.69 23.07
CA PRO A 67 3.16 23.60 23.99
C PRO A 67 1.77 23.01 23.72
N LEU A 68 1.61 21.71 23.96
CA LEU A 68 0.32 21.08 23.83
C LEU A 68 -0.60 21.58 24.95
N ALA A 69 -1.74 22.13 24.56
CA ALA A 69 -2.81 22.51 25.46
C ALA A 69 -4.10 21.80 25.05
N PHE A 70 -4.84 21.26 26.03
CA PHE A 70 -6.11 20.58 25.76
C PHE A 70 -7.03 20.59 26.98
N ASN A 71 -8.32 20.46 26.72
CA ASN A 71 -9.33 20.22 27.73
C ASN A 71 -10.00 18.86 27.45
N LEU A 72 -10.15 18.06 28.48
CA LEU A 72 -10.88 16.79 28.47
C LEU A 72 -11.95 16.82 29.55
N SER A 73 -13.18 16.55 29.22
CA SER A 73 -14.25 16.32 30.18
C SER A 73 -14.94 14.99 29.90
N GLY A 74 -15.19 14.23 30.93
CA GLY A 74 -15.89 12.95 30.90
C GLY A 74 -16.95 12.87 31.97
N GLU A 75 -18.10 12.29 31.66
CA GLU A 75 -19.20 12.02 32.58
C GLU A 75 -19.72 10.60 32.35
N ALA A 76 -19.82 9.84 33.43
CA ALA A 76 -20.43 8.52 33.43
C ALA A 76 -21.60 8.53 34.44
N ARG A 77 -22.77 8.06 33.99
CA ARG A 77 -23.98 7.86 34.77
C ARG A 77 -24.55 6.49 34.45
N GLN A 78 -25.59 6.09 35.17
CA GLN A 78 -26.25 4.79 34.99
C GLN A 78 -26.63 4.48 33.52
N ASN A 79 -27.09 5.49 32.79
CA ASN A 79 -27.65 5.35 31.45
C ASN A 79 -27.00 6.28 30.40
N ARG A 80 -25.87 6.89 30.74
CA ARG A 80 -25.18 7.83 29.86
C ARG A 80 -23.68 7.82 30.10
N VAL A 81 -22.93 7.82 29.02
CA VAL A 81 -21.50 8.17 28.98
C VAL A 81 -21.34 9.33 28.00
N PHE A 82 -20.58 10.32 28.42
CA PHE A 82 -20.22 11.45 27.59
C PHE A 82 -18.76 11.79 27.78
N THR A 83 -18.04 12.05 26.66
CA THR A 83 -16.67 12.54 26.68
C THR A 83 -16.52 13.66 25.67
N HIS A 84 -15.90 14.73 26.09
CA HIS A 84 -15.58 15.88 25.24
C HIS A 84 -14.09 16.20 25.39
N PHE A 85 -13.39 16.28 24.26
CA PHE A 85 -11.98 16.63 24.19
C PHE A 85 -11.79 17.79 23.22
N THR A 86 -11.01 18.80 23.59
CA THR A 86 -10.62 19.92 22.72
C THR A 86 -9.13 20.18 22.84
N ALA A 87 -8.47 20.46 21.70
CA ALA A 87 -7.06 20.86 21.65
C ALA A 87 -6.87 21.80 20.44
N GLY A 88 -6.74 23.11 20.70
CA GLY A 88 -6.83 24.11 19.65
C GLY A 88 -8.20 24.10 18.97
N ASP A 89 -8.22 24.01 17.64
CA ASP A 89 -9.47 23.88 16.86
C ASP A 89 -9.95 22.44 16.69
N MET A 90 -9.23 21.45 17.24
CA MET A 90 -9.65 20.04 17.25
C MET A 90 -10.66 19.78 18.33
N LYS A 91 -11.74 19.07 17.98
CA LYS A 91 -12.81 18.65 18.89
C LYS A 91 -13.14 17.18 18.68
N LEU A 92 -13.28 16.45 19.77
CA LEU A 92 -13.71 15.07 19.78
C LEU A 92 -14.82 14.91 20.80
N ASN A 93 -15.94 14.30 20.41
CA ASN A 93 -17.06 14.01 21.30
C ASN A 93 -17.44 12.54 21.15
N LEU A 94 -17.68 11.89 22.28
CA LEU A 94 -18.32 10.59 22.36
C LEU A 94 -19.54 10.71 23.28
N SER A 95 -20.67 10.23 22.83
CA SER A 95 -21.90 10.17 23.61
C SER A 95 -22.55 8.81 23.44
N ALA A 96 -22.83 8.10 24.54
CA ALA A 96 -23.54 6.83 24.53
C ALA A 96 -24.77 6.90 25.43
N ARG A 97 -25.86 6.26 24.99
CA ARG A 97 -27.12 6.12 25.74
C ARG A 97 -27.11 4.84 26.60
N ALA A 98 -26.01 4.60 27.27
CA ALA A 98 -25.82 3.47 28.18
C ALA A 98 -24.77 3.85 29.21
N GLY A 99 -24.79 3.25 30.40
CA GLY A 99 -23.70 3.36 31.35
C GLY A 99 -22.44 2.61 30.84
N VAL A 100 -21.32 2.78 31.53
CA VAL A 100 -20.02 2.23 31.11
C VAL A 100 -20.08 0.71 30.91
N TYR A 101 -20.56 -0.04 31.93
CA TYR A 101 -20.59 -1.51 31.84
C TYR A 101 -21.54 -2.04 30.76
N PRO A 102 -22.78 -1.55 30.61
CA PRO A 102 -23.64 -1.92 29.50
C PRO A 102 -23.03 -1.58 28.12
N LEU A 103 -22.38 -0.42 28.00
CA LEU A 103 -21.74 -0.01 26.75
C LEU A 103 -20.63 -0.99 26.35
N ILE A 104 -19.73 -1.34 27.26
CA ILE A 104 -18.66 -2.31 27.01
C ILE A 104 -19.27 -3.66 26.63
N ARG A 105 -20.22 -4.16 27.38
CA ARG A 105 -20.87 -5.46 27.12
C ARG A 105 -21.56 -5.49 25.74
N GLN A 106 -22.28 -4.45 25.36
CA GLN A 106 -22.93 -4.35 24.06
C GLN A 106 -21.90 -4.28 22.94
N SER A 107 -20.82 -3.51 23.13
CA SER A 107 -19.75 -3.42 22.13
C SER A 107 -19.05 -4.77 21.92
N THR A 108 -18.76 -5.51 23.00
CA THR A 108 -18.18 -6.87 22.90
C THR A 108 -19.16 -7.82 22.20
N HIS A 109 -20.42 -7.80 22.59
CA HIS A 109 -21.45 -8.63 21.96
C HIS A 109 -21.59 -8.33 20.46
N PHE A 110 -21.56 -7.07 20.05
CA PHE A 110 -21.57 -6.69 18.64
C PHE A 110 -20.39 -7.27 17.88
N VAL A 111 -19.18 -7.19 18.45
CA VAL A 111 -17.98 -7.78 17.84
C VAL A 111 -18.12 -9.30 17.68
N ASP A 112 -18.62 -9.98 18.70
CA ASP A 112 -18.83 -11.44 18.67
C ASP A 112 -19.84 -11.83 17.57
N VAL A 113 -20.97 -11.10 17.46
CA VAL A 113 -21.98 -11.31 16.42
C VAL A 113 -21.39 -11.06 15.03
N LEU A 114 -20.64 -9.97 14.85
CA LEU A 114 -19.99 -9.64 13.58
C LEU A 114 -18.97 -10.70 13.18
N MET A 115 -18.07 -11.09 14.09
CA MET A 115 -17.05 -12.11 13.78
C MET A 115 -17.67 -13.45 13.41
N LYS A 116 -18.72 -13.87 14.12
CA LYS A 116 -19.46 -15.08 13.77
C LYS A 116 -20.05 -15.01 12.36
N GLN A 117 -20.65 -13.88 11.99
CA GLN A 117 -21.25 -13.71 10.66
C GLN A 117 -20.20 -13.66 9.56
N VAL A 118 -19.03 -13.05 9.82
CA VAL A 118 -17.89 -13.07 8.90
C VAL A 118 -17.37 -14.49 8.68
N ASP A 119 -17.26 -15.30 9.72
CA ASP A 119 -16.85 -16.70 9.61
C ASP A 119 -17.86 -17.56 8.82
N GLU A 120 -19.15 -17.28 9.02
CA GLU A 120 -20.25 -17.93 8.30
C GLU A 120 -20.42 -17.40 6.86
N LYS A 121 -19.72 -16.31 6.50
CA LYS A 121 -19.84 -15.60 5.20
C LYS A 121 -21.30 -15.20 4.87
N LEU A 122 -22.05 -14.89 5.88
CA LEU A 122 -23.44 -14.43 5.83
C LEU A 122 -23.57 -13.20 6.72
N LEU A 123 -24.25 -12.16 6.25
CA LEU A 123 -24.49 -10.96 7.03
C LEU A 123 -25.99 -10.83 7.32
N ASP A 124 -26.38 -11.06 8.56
CA ASP A 124 -27.73 -10.79 9.07
C ASP A 124 -27.77 -9.35 9.62
N HIS A 125 -28.24 -8.42 8.81
CA HIS A 125 -28.31 -7.01 9.19
C HIS A 125 -29.25 -6.75 10.37
N ALA A 126 -30.31 -7.53 10.55
CA ALA A 126 -31.22 -7.39 11.68
C ALA A 126 -30.52 -7.77 13.00
N ALA A 127 -29.87 -8.94 13.03
CA ALA A 127 -29.10 -9.39 14.19
C ALA A 127 -27.91 -8.46 14.51
N LEU A 128 -27.21 -7.95 13.51
CA LEU A 128 -26.14 -6.96 13.70
C LEU A 128 -26.68 -5.67 14.33
N ARG A 129 -27.82 -5.17 13.86
CA ARG A 129 -28.43 -3.97 14.40
C ARG A 129 -28.88 -4.13 15.85
N GLU A 130 -29.50 -5.26 16.20
CA GLU A 130 -29.90 -5.54 17.58
C GLU A 130 -28.71 -5.54 18.54
N ALA A 131 -27.55 -5.99 18.09
CA ALA A 131 -26.32 -6.02 18.88
C ALA A 131 -25.62 -4.65 19.00
N LEU A 132 -26.01 -3.63 18.21
CA LEU A 132 -25.33 -2.32 18.19
C LEU A 132 -25.48 -1.57 19.51
N PRO A 133 -24.41 -0.99 20.06
CA PRO A 133 -24.50 0.01 21.13
C PRO A 133 -25.10 1.30 20.59
N SER A 134 -25.88 2.01 21.42
CA SER A 134 -26.40 3.34 21.07
C SER A 134 -25.36 4.40 21.44
N ALA A 135 -24.53 4.77 20.46
CA ALA A 135 -23.43 5.71 20.63
C ALA A 135 -23.26 6.64 19.42
N ILE A 136 -22.78 7.83 19.66
CA ILE A 136 -22.39 8.81 18.61
C ILE A 136 -20.98 9.29 18.92
N PHE A 137 -20.13 9.20 17.92
CA PHE A 137 -18.78 9.74 17.91
C PHE A 137 -18.71 10.89 16.88
N SER A 138 -18.07 12.00 17.26
CA SER A 138 -17.77 13.09 16.32
C SER A 138 -16.36 13.61 16.55
N PHE A 139 -15.70 13.91 15.47
CA PHE A 139 -14.37 14.49 15.41
C PHE A 139 -14.38 15.65 14.40
N SER A 140 -13.70 16.73 14.73
CA SER A 140 -13.38 17.82 13.78
C SER A 140 -12.03 18.42 14.13
N ALA A 141 -11.26 18.80 13.12
CA ALA A 141 -9.97 19.43 13.27
C ALA A 141 -9.74 20.40 12.10
N GLY A 142 -9.22 21.58 12.38
CA GLY A 142 -8.73 22.52 11.39
C GLY A 142 -7.20 22.48 11.31
N LYS A 143 -6.56 23.66 11.17
CA LYS A 143 -5.11 23.79 10.98
C LYS A 143 -4.33 24.03 12.28
N GLU A 144 -5.01 24.44 13.34
CA GLU A 144 -4.38 24.95 14.57
C GLU A 144 -4.64 24.00 15.75
N ASN A 145 -4.07 22.80 15.65
CA ASN A 145 -4.19 21.77 16.68
C ASN A 145 -2.98 20.82 16.64
N PRO A 146 -2.76 20.03 17.71
CA PRO A 146 -1.63 19.12 17.81
C PRO A 146 -1.53 18.10 16.70
N LEU A 147 -2.67 17.58 16.20
CA LEU A 147 -2.71 16.62 15.09
C LEU A 147 -2.19 17.27 13.80
N ALA A 148 -2.65 18.49 13.47
CA ALA A 148 -2.20 19.21 12.29
C ALA A 148 -0.69 19.53 12.37
N TYR A 149 -0.19 19.90 13.53
CA TYR A 149 1.25 20.15 13.74
C TYR A 149 2.08 18.88 13.58
N TYR A 150 1.62 17.75 14.14
CA TYR A 150 2.28 16.45 13.96
C TYR A 150 2.30 16.01 12.50
N MET A 151 1.19 16.14 11.79
CA MET A 151 1.10 15.79 10.38
C MET A 151 1.98 16.69 9.51
N ALA A 152 2.08 17.98 9.84
CA ALA A 152 2.97 18.90 9.13
C ALA A 152 4.45 18.51 9.22
N MET A 153 4.90 17.91 10.33
CA MET A 153 6.25 17.34 10.45
C MET A 153 6.51 16.14 9.52
N LYS A 154 5.45 15.56 8.97
CA LYS A 154 5.48 14.46 7.98
C LYS A 154 5.14 14.95 6.58
N ASN A 155 5.21 16.26 6.33
CA ASN A 155 4.81 16.91 5.07
C ASN A 155 3.33 16.66 4.68
N ILE A 156 2.47 16.43 5.68
CA ILE A 156 1.04 16.25 5.48
C ILE A 156 0.31 17.47 6.06
N SER A 157 -0.58 18.09 5.28
CA SER A 157 -1.42 19.18 5.75
C SER A 157 -2.83 19.08 5.17
N PHE A 158 -3.81 19.69 5.84
CA PHE A 158 -5.19 19.75 5.40
C PHE A 158 -5.83 21.08 5.83
N HIS A 159 -6.93 21.44 5.20
CA HIS A 159 -7.71 22.62 5.62
C HIS A 159 -8.59 22.31 6.81
N ASP A 160 -9.38 21.26 6.70
CA ASP A 160 -10.21 20.72 7.77
C ASP A 160 -10.44 19.22 7.58
N ALA A 161 -10.65 18.53 8.69
CA ALA A 161 -11.03 17.14 8.75
C ALA A 161 -12.24 16.98 9.67
N SER A 162 -13.22 16.20 9.26
CA SER A 162 -14.40 15.94 10.04
C SER A 162 -14.84 14.49 9.95
N MET A 163 -15.37 13.97 11.07
CA MET A 163 -15.90 12.62 11.15
C MET A 163 -17.11 12.62 12.10
N LYS A 164 -18.18 11.97 11.68
CA LYS A 164 -19.34 11.72 12.55
C LYS A 164 -19.86 10.33 12.26
N PHE A 165 -19.81 9.47 13.28
CA PHE A 165 -20.34 8.12 13.26
C PHE A 165 -21.33 7.94 14.38
N GLY A 166 -22.38 7.20 14.11
CA GLY A 166 -23.36 6.83 15.10
C GLY A 166 -23.83 5.40 14.86
N THR A 167 -24.19 4.75 15.95
CA THR A 167 -24.72 3.39 15.98
C THR A 167 -25.94 3.33 16.90
N ALA A 168 -26.97 2.62 16.51
CA ALA A 168 -28.09 2.24 17.39
C ALA A 168 -28.92 1.13 16.73
N PRO A 169 -29.62 0.29 17.52
CA PRO A 169 -30.50 -0.74 16.98
C PRO A 169 -31.56 -0.19 16.02
N ASP A 170 -32.12 0.97 16.32
CA ASP A 170 -33.23 1.55 15.56
C ASP A 170 -32.84 2.02 14.14
N TRP A 171 -31.61 2.49 13.96
CA TRP A 171 -31.19 3.12 12.69
C TRP A 171 -29.84 2.57 12.15
N GLY A 172 -29.26 1.55 12.81
CA GLY A 172 -28.06 0.86 12.34
C GLY A 172 -26.78 1.68 12.48
N ILE A 173 -25.80 1.37 11.66
CA ILE A 173 -24.52 2.09 11.54
C ILE A 173 -24.67 3.20 10.50
N ASN A 174 -24.43 4.45 10.92
CA ASN A 174 -24.42 5.59 10.02
C ASN A 174 -23.22 6.47 10.31
N GLY A 175 -22.54 6.87 9.26
CA GLY A 175 -21.34 7.67 9.43
C GLY A 175 -20.91 8.41 8.17
N LYS A 176 -20.17 9.47 8.41
CA LYS A 176 -19.48 10.23 7.35
C LYS A 176 -18.15 10.75 7.89
N ALA A 177 -17.16 10.76 7.02
CA ALA A 177 -15.88 11.42 7.24
C ALA A 177 -15.50 12.20 5.99
N ALA A 178 -14.82 13.31 6.16
CA ALA A 178 -14.26 14.10 5.06
C ALA A 178 -12.99 14.82 5.51
N ILE A 179 -12.06 14.95 4.57
CA ILE A 179 -10.87 15.77 4.70
C ILE A 179 -10.84 16.69 3.47
N HIS A 180 -10.66 17.99 3.70
CA HIS A 180 -10.61 18.99 2.64
C HIS A 180 -9.21 19.57 2.49
N ALA A 181 -8.82 19.82 1.22
CA ALA A 181 -7.53 20.37 0.80
C ALA A 181 -6.34 19.61 1.46
N LEU A 182 -6.38 18.28 1.35
CA LEU A 182 -5.31 17.40 1.82
C LEU A 182 -4.08 17.55 0.91
N LYS A 183 -2.93 17.80 1.52
CA LYS A 183 -1.63 17.79 0.85
C LYS A 183 -0.74 16.75 1.50
N VAL A 184 -0.13 15.90 0.68
CA VAL A 184 0.86 14.90 1.11
C VAL A 184 2.08 15.08 0.22
N ASP A 185 3.15 15.62 0.76
CA ASP A 185 4.31 16.09 -0.01
C ASP A 185 3.88 17.03 -1.15
N THR A 186 4.01 16.60 -2.39
CA THR A 186 3.62 17.35 -3.59
C THR A 186 2.18 17.09 -4.04
N LEU A 187 1.55 16.01 -3.57
CA LEU A 187 0.19 15.61 -3.94
C LEU A 187 -0.84 16.54 -3.29
N GLN A 188 -1.83 17.02 -4.08
CA GLN A 188 -2.90 17.89 -3.59
C GLN A 188 -4.27 17.32 -3.96
N LEU A 189 -5.08 17.01 -2.93
CA LEU A 189 -6.43 16.49 -3.05
C LEU A 189 -7.43 17.47 -2.44
N ASP A 190 -8.49 17.83 -3.19
CA ASP A 190 -9.46 18.81 -2.69
C ASP A 190 -10.39 18.22 -1.65
N THR A 191 -10.92 17.03 -1.88
CA THR A 191 -11.83 16.35 -0.95
C THR A 191 -11.61 14.86 -0.98
N VAL A 192 -11.33 14.28 0.19
CA VAL A 192 -11.34 12.84 0.44
C VAL A 192 -12.51 12.56 1.37
N PHE A 193 -13.39 11.61 1.04
CA PHE A 193 -14.57 11.34 1.85
C PHE A 193 -14.87 9.85 2.00
N PHE A 194 -15.60 9.54 3.07
CA PHE A 194 -16.16 8.23 3.34
C PHE A 194 -17.56 8.39 3.94
N THR A 195 -18.51 7.56 3.52
CA THR A 195 -19.84 7.46 4.11
C THR A 195 -20.26 6.01 4.28
N VAL A 196 -20.97 5.72 5.34
CA VAL A 196 -21.62 4.43 5.59
C VAL A 196 -23.05 4.67 6.04
N LYS A 197 -23.98 3.86 5.52
CA LYS A 197 -25.36 3.86 5.92
C LYS A 197 -25.92 2.44 5.91
N GLN A 198 -26.36 1.95 7.06
CA GLN A 198 -27.02 0.67 7.23
C GLN A 198 -28.53 0.86 7.40
N ASP A 199 -29.30 0.08 6.68
CA ASP A 199 -30.73 -0.12 6.94
C ASP A 199 -31.01 -1.56 7.44
N THR A 200 -32.23 -2.05 7.36
CA THR A 200 -32.63 -3.38 7.84
C THR A 200 -32.13 -4.53 6.97
N THR A 201 -31.76 -4.27 5.73
CA THR A 201 -31.46 -5.32 4.72
C THR A 201 -30.11 -5.13 4.04
N ARG A 202 -29.48 -3.97 4.21
CA ARG A 202 -28.22 -3.66 3.52
C ARG A 202 -27.39 -2.61 4.25
N MET A 203 -26.13 -2.60 3.89
CA MET A 203 -25.19 -1.54 4.27
C MET A 203 -24.59 -0.92 3.00
N ASN A 204 -24.77 0.38 2.84
CA ASN A 204 -24.22 1.16 1.74
C ASN A 204 -22.95 1.85 2.19
N LEU A 205 -21.89 1.71 1.43
CA LEU A 205 -20.58 2.33 1.62
C LEU A 205 -20.29 3.22 0.42
N ARG A 206 -19.71 4.38 0.66
CA ARG A 206 -19.22 5.23 -0.42
C ARG A 206 -17.96 5.95 0.04
N ALA A 207 -16.87 5.79 -0.70
CA ALA A 207 -15.61 6.46 -0.46
C ALA A 207 -15.12 7.12 -1.75
N GLY A 208 -14.30 8.13 -1.65
CA GLY A 208 -13.74 8.68 -2.87
C GLY A 208 -12.88 9.91 -2.68
N VAL A 209 -12.31 10.31 -3.79
CA VAL A 209 -11.53 11.53 -3.96
C VAL A 209 -12.18 12.36 -5.05
N ILE A 210 -12.38 13.64 -4.79
CA ILE A 210 -12.91 14.61 -5.75
C ILE A 210 -11.94 15.79 -5.80
N ASN A 211 -11.34 16.01 -6.95
CA ASN A 211 -10.58 17.21 -7.26
C ASN A 211 -11.39 18.06 -8.24
N GLY A 212 -11.72 19.26 -7.82
CA GLY A 212 -12.50 20.20 -8.62
C GLY A 212 -11.68 20.88 -9.72
N PRO A 213 -12.35 21.69 -10.59
CA PRO A 213 -11.69 22.39 -11.70
C PRO A 213 -10.63 23.42 -11.27
N LYS A 214 -10.58 23.78 -9.99
CA LYS A 214 -9.58 24.70 -9.42
C LYS A 214 -8.39 24.00 -8.80
N ASN A 215 -8.36 22.66 -8.79
CA ASN A 215 -7.19 21.92 -8.32
C ASN A 215 -6.00 22.24 -9.22
N PRO A 216 -4.83 22.59 -8.66
CA PRO A 216 -3.68 23.01 -9.46
C PRO A 216 -3.00 21.88 -10.23
N GLN A 217 -3.30 20.63 -9.92
CA GLN A 217 -2.68 19.47 -10.54
C GLN A 217 -3.62 18.75 -11.50
N PHE A 218 -4.71 18.17 -10.98
CA PHE A 218 -5.64 17.36 -11.77
C PHE A 218 -7.07 17.53 -11.28
N SER A 219 -8.01 17.70 -12.22
CA SER A 219 -9.45 17.67 -11.94
C SER A 219 -10.01 16.31 -12.30
N PHE A 220 -10.55 15.59 -11.33
CA PHE A 220 -11.13 14.25 -11.49
C PHE A 220 -12.03 13.88 -10.32
N SER A 221 -12.80 12.80 -10.47
CA SER A 221 -13.46 12.13 -9.37
C SER A 221 -13.24 10.63 -9.44
N THR A 222 -12.82 10.02 -8.32
CA THR A 222 -12.79 8.59 -8.14
C THR A 222 -13.71 8.23 -6.99
N ILE A 223 -14.69 7.38 -7.24
CA ILE A 223 -15.71 6.99 -6.27
C ILE A 223 -15.76 5.47 -6.21
N LEU A 224 -15.67 4.94 -5.02
CA LEU A 224 -15.91 3.55 -4.70
C LEU A 224 -17.26 3.46 -4.00
N THR A 225 -18.18 2.68 -4.56
CA THR A 225 -19.51 2.43 -3.98
C THR A 225 -19.59 0.95 -3.60
N GLY A 226 -19.97 0.68 -2.36
CA GLY A 226 -20.20 -0.68 -1.86
C GLY A 226 -21.64 -0.84 -1.38
N GLU A 227 -22.25 -1.97 -1.68
CA GLU A 227 -23.53 -2.39 -1.14
C GLU A 227 -23.38 -3.80 -0.60
N ILE A 228 -23.60 -3.99 0.69
CA ILE A 228 -23.54 -5.32 1.35
C ILE A 228 -24.96 -5.67 1.77
N ARG A 229 -25.48 -6.77 1.21
CA ARG A 229 -26.77 -7.37 1.56
C ARG A 229 -26.53 -8.63 2.40
N ASP A 230 -27.61 -9.29 2.78
CA ASP A 230 -27.50 -10.51 3.63
C ASP A 230 -26.65 -11.62 2.99
N ARG A 231 -26.66 -11.76 1.67
CA ARG A 231 -26.01 -12.85 0.95
C ARG A 231 -25.16 -12.45 -0.23
N ASP A 232 -25.02 -11.17 -0.48
CA ASP A 232 -24.16 -10.67 -1.54
C ASP A 232 -23.57 -9.31 -1.17
N ALA A 233 -22.42 -9.02 -1.76
CA ALA A 233 -21.75 -7.75 -1.63
C ALA A 233 -21.33 -7.26 -3.02
N GLU A 234 -21.65 -6.02 -3.32
CA GLU A 234 -21.22 -5.35 -4.53
C GLU A 234 -20.21 -4.26 -4.20
N LEU A 235 -19.15 -4.18 -4.97
CA LEU A 235 -18.19 -3.10 -4.93
C LEU A 235 -17.98 -2.58 -6.34
N LEU A 236 -18.22 -1.29 -6.56
CA LEU A 236 -18.12 -0.63 -7.86
C LEU A 236 -17.20 0.58 -7.77
N ALA A 237 -16.19 0.63 -8.61
CA ALA A 237 -15.29 1.77 -8.78
C ALA A 237 -15.69 2.58 -10.01
N GLU A 238 -15.81 3.89 -9.85
CA GLU A 238 -16.05 4.84 -10.94
C GLU A 238 -14.97 5.92 -10.92
N TYR A 239 -14.30 6.13 -12.06
CA TYR A 239 -13.42 7.27 -12.31
C TYR A 239 -14.00 8.14 -13.41
N LYS A 240 -14.02 9.45 -13.19
CA LYS A 240 -14.37 10.45 -14.20
C LYS A 240 -13.27 11.50 -14.32
N ASN A 241 -12.92 11.85 -15.55
CA ASN A 241 -11.96 12.90 -15.83
C ASN A 241 -12.54 14.30 -15.64
N GLU A 242 -11.74 15.32 -15.92
CA GLU A 242 -12.11 16.75 -15.84
C GLU A 242 -13.36 17.13 -16.66
N LYS A 243 -13.63 16.43 -17.78
CA LYS A 243 -14.80 16.64 -18.64
C LYS A 243 -16.03 15.84 -18.20
N GLY A 244 -15.93 15.12 -17.08
CA GLY A 244 -17.01 14.25 -16.60
C GLY A 244 -17.19 12.96 -17.39
N LYS A 245 -16.26 12.64 -18.33
CA LYS A 245 -16.28 11.37 -19.08
C LYS A 245 -15.82 10.24 -18.16
N THR A 246 -16.59 9.16 -18.11
CA THR A 246 -16.24 7.95 -17.34
C THR A 246 -15.06 7.24 -17.99
N GLY A 247 -13.96 7.11 -17.25
CA GLY A 247 -12.76 6.42 -17.66
C GLY A 247 -12.62 5.03 -17.06
N VAL A 248 -13.22 4.82 -15.87
CA VAL A 248 -13.34 3.50 -15.25
C VAL A 248 -14.76 3.35 -14.71
N LEU A 249 -15.37 2.23 -14.99
CA LEU A 249 -16.59 1.74 -14.35
C LEU A 249 -16.47 0.22 -14.29
N LEU A 250 -15.95 -0.27 -13.18
CA LEU A 250 -15.68 -1.70 -12.98
C LEU A 250 -15.91 -2.03 -11.52
N GLY A 251 -16.48 -3.18 -11.28
CA GLY A 251 -16.72 -3.66 -9.94
C GLY A 251 -16.80 -5.16 -9.86
N VAL A 252 -17.15 -5.64 -8.68
CA VAL A 252 -17.31 -7.04 -8.38
C VAL A 252 -18.54 -7.27 -7.52
N ASN A 253 -19.31 -8.27 -7.86
CA ASN A 253 -20.33 -8.86 -7.00
C ASN A 253 -19.77 -10.13 -6.37
N ALA A 254 -19.84 -10.24 -5.05
CA ALA A 254 -19.39 -11.39 -4.28
C ALA A 254 -20.58 -12.03 -3.55
N ARG A 255 -20.73 -13.35 -3.62
CA ARG A 255 -21.77 -14.11 -2.94
C ARG A 255 -21.23 -15.43 -2.37
N PRO A 256 -21.76 -15.92 -1.24
CA PRO A 256 -21.38 -17.24 -0.73
C PRO A 256 -21.73 -18.36 -1.72
N LEU A 257 -20.81 -19.29 -1.90
CA LEU A 257 -21.11 -20.58 -2.52
C LEU A 257 -21.86 -21.45 -1.50
N VAL A 258 -23.10 -21.80 -1.82
CA VAL A 258 -23.92 -22.64 -0.95
C VAL A 258 -23.74 -24.10 -1.39
N GLY A 259 -22.99 -24.86 -0.60
CA GLY A 259 -22.93 -26.32 -0.76
C GLY A 259 -24.25 -26.99 -0.34
N GLY A 260 -24.47 -28.23 -0.78
CA GLY A 260 -25.73 -28.97 -0.61
C GLY A 260 -26.20 -29.26 0.83
N ARG A 261 -25.56 -28.67 1.86
CA ARG A 261 -25.96 -28.74 3.28
C ARG A 261 -26.08 -27.36 3.96
N GLY A 262 -26.20 -26.27 3.18
CA GLY A 262 -26.42 -24.93 3.71
C GLY A 262 -25.19 -24.24 4.38
N LYS A 263 -24.04 -24.90 4.44
CA LYS A 263 -22.77 -24.28 4.86
C LYS A 263 -22.05 -23.77 3.62
N GLY A 264 -21.69 -22.50 3.60
CA GLY A 264 -20.96 -21.89 2.49
C GLY A 264 -19.62 -22.59 2.25
N ASP A 265 -19.41 -23.10 1.04
CA ASP A 265 -18.17 -23.79 0.65
C ASP A 265 -17.10 -22.84 0.08
N GLY A 266 -17.39 -21.55 0.02
CA GLY A 266 -16.50 -20.54 -0.52
C GLY A 266 -17.23 -19.25 -0.90
N LEU A 267 -16.66 -18.52 -1.85
CA LEU A 267 -17.21 -17.29 -2.43
C LEU A 267 -17.24 -17.42 -3.95
N ALA A 268 -18.31 -16.92 -4.55
CA ALA A 268 -18.42 -16.70 -5.99
C ALA A 268 -18.32 -15.21 -6.28
N PHE A 269 -17.57 -14.86 -7.29
CA PHE A 269 -17.39 -13.48 -7.75
C PHE A 269 -17.83 -13.38 -9.22
N THR A 270 -18.46 -12.26 -9.56
CA THR A 270 -18.72 -11.85 -10.93
C THR A 270 -18.32 -10.40 -11.09
N LEU A 271 -17.74 -10.04 -12.22
CA LEU A 271 -17.43 -8.65 -12.54
C LEU A 271 -18.70 -7.91 -12.99
N ILE A 272 -18.81 -6.66 -12.64
CA ILE A 272 -19.95 -5.79 -12.95
C ILE A 272 -19.47 -4.42 -13.45
N PRO A 273 -20.28 -3.67 -14.22
CA PRO A 273 -21.51 -4.09 -14.91
C PRO A 273 -21.24 -5.06 -16.08
N GLU A 274 -22.27 -5.48 -16.80
CA GLU A 274 -22.14 -6.33 -18.00
C GLU A 274 -21.28 -5.71 -19.09
N GLU A 275 -21.31 -4.38 -19.22
CA GLU A 275 -20.42 -3.59 -20.07
C GLU A 275 -19.51 -2.69 -19.20
N PRO A 276 -18.42 -3.21 -18.65
CA PRO A 276 -17.48 -2.41 -17.87
C PRO A 276 -16.75 -1.39 -18.75
N ILE A 277 -16.30 -0.30 -18.12
CA ILE A 277 -15.46 0.71 -18.77
C ILE A 277 -14.09 0.68 -18.14
N ILE A 278 -13.04 0.54 -18.97
CA ILE A 278 -11.65 0.63 -18.56
C ILE A 278 -10.94 1.54 -19.56
N ALA A 279 -10.17 2.49 -19.07
CA ALA A 279 -9.42 3.43 -19.91
C ALA A 279 -10.29 4.16 -20.97
N PHE A 280 -11.50 4.60 -20.58
CA PHE A 280 -12.50 5.24 -21.44
C PHE A 280 -13.09 4.38 -22.55
N ARG A 281 -12.76 3.07 -22.59
CA ARG A 281 -13.25 2.07 -23.53
C ARG A 281 -14.29 1.17 -22.87
N LYS A 282 -15.28 0.77 -23.66
CA LYS A 282 -16.24 -0.26 -23.26
C LYS A 282 -15.70 -1.64 -23.53
N PHE A 283 -15.90 -2.53 -22.58
CA PHE A 283 -15.59 -3.94 -22.69
C PHE A 283 -16.87 -4.76 -22.60
N HIS A 284 -16.82 -5.99 -23.04
CA HIS A 284 -17.90 -6.96 -22.92
C HIS A 284 -17.33 -8.32 -22.53
N PHE A 285 -18.15 -9.11 -21.88
CA PHE A 285 -17.81 -10.49 -21.55
C PHE A 285 -18.32 -11.42 -22.64
N ASN A 286 -17.57 -12.48 -22.95
CA ASN A 286 -18.13 -13.58 -23.71
C ASN A 286 -19.22 -14.27 -22.90
N GLU A 287 -20.22 -14.84 -23.60
CA GLU A 287 -21.36 -15.50 -22.95
C GLU A 287 -20.90 -16.54 -21.92
N ASP A 288 -21.50 -16.51 -20.71
CA ASP A 288 -21.19 -17.38 -19.57
C ASP A 288 -19.75 -17.35 -19.04
N HIS A 289 -18.90 -16.40 -19.51
CA HIS A 289 -17.50 -16.28 -19.14
C HIS A 289 -17.24 -15.07 -18.23
N ASN A 290 -17.87 -15.04 -17.06
CA ASN A 290 -17.68 -13.98 -16.07
C ASN A 290 -17.96 -14.52 -14.67
N TRP A 291 -17.14 -15.49 -14.22
CA TRP A 291 -17.23 -15.99 -12.86
C TRP A 291 -15.89 -16.47 -12.31
N ILE A 292 -15.72 -16.32 -10.99
CA ILE A 292 -14.58 -16.81 -10.22
C ILE A 292 -15.13 -17.45 -8.95
N TYR A 293 -14.76 -18.69 -8.66
CA TYR A 293 -15.11 -19.41 -7.45
C TYR A 293 -13.88 -19.61 -6.58
N LEU A 294 -13.90 -19.08 -5.35
CA LEU A 294 -12.90 -19.32 -4.34
C LEU A 294 -13.48 -20.26 -3.28
N HIS A 295 -12.99 -21.49 -3.24
CA HIS A 295 -13.41 -22.49 -2.26
C HIS A 295 -12.68 -22.32 -0.90
N LYS A 296 -13.23 -22.91 0.18
CA LYS A 296 -12.65 -22.87 1.52
C LYS A 296 -11.24 -23.45 1.61
N ASN A 297 -10.91 -24.42 0.78
CA ASN A 297 -9.59 -25.02 0.68
C ASN A 297 -8.61 -24.19 -0.17
N MET A 298 -8.94 -22.93 -0.42
CA MET A 298 -8.18 -22.00 -1.27
C MET A 298 -8.11 -22.38 -2.76
N ARG A 299 -8.89 -23.34 -3.20
CA ARG A 299 -9.00 -23.69 -4.60
C ARG A 299 -9.78 -22.62 -5.36
N VAL A 300 -9.20 -22.13 -6.45
CA VAL A 300 -9.81 -21.13 -7.33
C VAL A 300 -10.22 -21.80 -8.64
N TYR A 301 -11.44 -21.54 -9.07
CA TYR A 301 -11.89 -21.79 -10.42
C TYR A 301 -12.33 -20.47 -11.02
N ALA A 302 -11.78 -20.12 -12.18
CA ALA A 302 -12.10 -18.89 -12.87
C ALA A 302 -12.49 -19.19 -14.32
N ASN A 303 -13.41 -18.41 -14.83
CA ASN A 303 -13.75 -18.34 -16.24
C ASN A 303 -14.18 -16.90 -16.53
N VAL A 304 -13.21 -16.04 -16.81
CA VAL A 304 -13.42 -14.64 -17.15
C VAL A 304 -12.79 -14.40 -18.51
N ASP A 305 -13.58 -13.89 -19.44
CA ASP A 305 -13.12 -13.58 -20.79
C ASP A 305 -13.73 -12.24 -21.19
N MET A 306 -12.93 -11.18 -21.14
CA MET A 306 -13.36 -9.79 -21.30
C MET A 306 -12.51 -9.07 -22.35
N TRP A 307 -13.17 -8.53 -23.37
CA TRP A 307 -12.54 -7.86 -24.52
C TRP A 307 -13.27 -6.59 -24.92
N ASP A 308 -12.55 -5.66 -25.53
CA ASP A 308 -13.14 -4.56 -26.31
C ASP A 308 -13.29 -4.94 -27.79
N ASP A 309 -13.89 -4.05 -28.57
CA ASP A 309 -14.13 -4.27 -30.01
C ASP A 309 -12.84 -4.35 -30.85
N GLU A 310 -11.69 -3.90 -30.31
CA GLU A 310 -10.38 -3.92 -30.96
C GLU A 310 -9.53 -5.15 -30.55
N GLY A 311 -10.05 -6.00 -29.65
CA GLY A 311 -9.39 -7.20 -29.15
C GLY A 311 -8.38 -6.90 -28.03
N MET A 312 -8.48 -5.75 -27.36
CA MET A 312 -7.81 -5.48 -26.12
C MET A 312 -8.58 -6.11 -24.96
N GLY A 313 -7.90 -6.77 -24.04
CA GLY A 313 -8.57 -7.35 -22.90
C GLY A 313 -7.80 -8.45 -22.19
N PHE A 314 -8.52 -9.28 -21.46
CA PHE A 314 -7.91 -10.40 -20.74
C PHE A 314 -8.85 -11.61 -20.64
N ARG A 315 -8.22 -12.77 -20.51
CA ARG A 315 -8.86 -14.04 -20.20
C ARG A 315 -8.19 -14.67 -19.00
N VAL A 316 -8.99 -15.20 -18.08
CA VAL A 316 -8.53 -16.06 -16.98
C VAL A 316 -9.39 -17.31 -16.98
N HIS A 317 -8.78 -18.46 -17.17
CA HIS A 317 -9.47 -19.71 -17.35
C HIS A 317 -8.85 -20.84 -16.53
N SER A 318 -9.64 -21.49 -15.70
CA SER A 318 -9.21 -22.70 -14.99
C SER A 318 -9.40 -23.93 -15.84
N VAL A 319 -8.41 -24.80 -15.88
CA VAL A 319 -8.45 -26.06 -16.62
C VAL A 319 -9.53 -26.96 -16.04
N GLN A 320 -10.48 -27.35 -16.88
CA GLN A 320 -11.62 -28.19 -16.50
C GLN A 320 -11.17 -29.62 -16.25
N GLY A 321 -11.76 -30.25 -15.21
CA GLY A 321 -11.51 -31.66 -14.88
C GLY A 321 -10.28 -31.94 -14.05
N ASP A 322 -9.46 -30.96 -13.76
CA ASP A 322 -8.36 -31.08 -12.81
C ASP A 322 -8.93 -31.16 -11.39
N THR A 323 -8.76 -32.29 -10.72
CA THR A 323 -9.21 -32.53 -9.34
C THR A 323 -8.08 -32.63 -8.35
N VAL A 324 -6.83 -32.57 -8.82
CA VAL A 324 -5.61 -32.78 -8.03
C VAL A 324 -4.99 -31.45 -7.60
N SER A 325 -4.91 -30.50 -8.52
CA SER A 325 -4.27 -29.21 -8.26
C SER A 325 -5.15 -28.31 -7.39
N LEU A 326 -4.54 -27.50 -6.54
CA LEU A 326 -5.21 -26.39 -5.83
C LEU A 326 -5.55 -25.27 -6.81
N GLN A 327 -4.63 -25.01 -7.73
CA GLN A 327 -4.78 -24.04 -8.80
C GLN A 327 -4.30 -24.68 -10.11
N ASN A 328 -5.02 -24.43 -11.21
CA ASN A 328 -4.60 -24.77 -12.57
C ASN A 328 -5.26 -23.75 -13.49
N ILE A 329 -4.54 -22.69 -13.83
CA ILE A 329 -5.11 -21.46 -14.38
C ILE A 329 -4.27 -20.99 -15.55
N ASP A 330 -4.95 -20.73 -16.67
CA ASP A 330 -4.42 -20.01 -17.81
C ASP A 330 -4.81 -18.53 -17.70
N VAL A 331 -3.87 -17.64 -17.94
CA VAL A 331 -4.06 -16.18 -18.00
C VAL A 331 -3.56 -15.70 -19.35
N GLU A 332 -4.35 -14.89 -20.01
CA GLU A 332 -4.00 -14.24 -21.26
C GLU A 332 -4.38 -12.77 -21.19
N ILE A 333 -3.43 -11.88 -21.47
CA ILE A 333 -3.62 -10.43 -21.57
C ILE A 333 -3.18 -10.03 -22.96
N ARG A 334 -4.04 -9.31 -23.68
CA ARG A 334 -3.74 -8.90 -25.06
C ARG A 334 -3.86 -7.39 -25.23
N ARG A 335 -2.83 -6.83 -25.86
CA ARG A 335 -2.84 -5.51 -26.47
C ARG A 335 -3.27 -4.38 -25.51
N ILE A 336 -2.95 -4.49 -24.22
CA ILE A 336 -3.23 -3.44 -23.27
C ILE A 336 -2.38 -2.21 -23.59
N ARG A 337 -3.00 -1.12 -23.97
CA ARG A 337 -2.33 0.15 -24.20
C ARG A 337 -2.06 0.84 -22.87
N LEU A 338 -0.78 0.90 -22.50
CA LEU A 338 -0.34 1.41 -21.21
C LEU A 338 -0.67 2.90 -21.05
N ASP A 339 -0.57 3.70 -22.11
CA ASP A 339 -0.96 5.12 -22.14
C ASP A 339 -2.44 5.34 -21.81
N GLU A 340 -3.31 4.46 -22.28
CA GLU A 340 -4.73 4.53 -21.98
C GLU A 340 -5.01 4.15 -20.51
N ILE A 341 -4.34 3.10 -19.99
CA ILE A 341 -4.47 2.70 -18.58
C ILE A 341 -3.94 3.79 -17.64
N THR A 342 -2.77 4.36 -17.92
CA THR A 342 -2.20 5.42 -17.07
C THR A 342 -3.00 6.72 -17.14
N SER A 343 -3.73 6.96 -18.23
CA SER A 343 -4.60 8.14 -18.38
C SER A 343 -5.74 8.22 -17.35
N VAL A 344 -6.12 7.10 -16.73
CA VAL A 344 -7.14 7.03 -15.67
C VAL A 344 -6.53 6.94 -14.27
N LEU A 345 -5.21 7.03 -14.16
CA LEU A 345 -4.46 7.01 -12.91
C LEU A 345 -3.80 8.38 -12.68
N PRO A 346 -4.51 9.38 -12.12
CA PRO A 346 -3.90 10.67 -11.81
C PRO A 346 -2.65 10.47 -10.93
N TYR A 347 -1.64 11.28 -11.13
CA TYR A 347 -0.35 11.23 -10.42
C TYR A 347 0.54 10.01 -10.72
N PHE A 348 0.14 9.16 -11.65
CA PHE A 348 1.00 8.08 -12.13
C PHE A 348 1.92 8.60 -13.26
N PRO A 349 3.19 8.16 -13.34
CA PRO A 349 4.09 8.58 -14.41
C PRO A 349 3.54 8.20 -15.79
N GLU A 350 3.90 8.98 -16.81
CA GLU A 350 3.50 8.71 -18.20
C GLU A 350 4.23 7.47 -18.70
N ILE A 351 3.49 6.39 -18.97
CA ILE A 351 4.01 5.14 -19.54
C ILE A 351 3.23 4.86 -20.82
N THR A 352 3.94 4.58 -21.92
CA THR A 352 3.35 4.15 -23.17
C THR A 352 3.91 2.81 -23.61
N GLY A 353 3.18 2.10 -24.43
CA GLY A 353 3.56 0.79 -24.97
C GLY A 353 2.36 -0.14 -25.06
N LEU A 354 2.54 -1.23 -25.77
CA LEU A 354 1.52 -2.26 -25.98
C LEU A 354 1.88 -3.51 -25.17
N PHE A 355 1.20 -3.72 -24.07
CA PHE A 355 1.44 -4.85 -23.16
C PHE A 355 0.63 -6.07 -23.54
N SER A 356 1.29 -7.22 -23.63
CA SER A 356 0.66 -8.53 -23.77
C SER A 356 1.35 -9.54 -22.85
N ALA A 357 0.60 -10.51 -22.33
CA ALA A 357 1.16 -11.56 -21.47
C ALA A 357 0.34 -12.84 -21.58
N GLU A 358 1.04 -13.97 -21.46
CA GLU A 358 0.44 -15.30 -21.32
C GLU A 358 1.10 -16.01 -20.14
N ALA A 359 0.31 -16.72 -19.32
CA ALA A 359 0.84 -17.47 -18.19
C ALA A 359 -0.02 -18.72 -17.94
N HIS A 360 0.66 -19.82 -17.63
CA HIS A 360 0.05 -21.06 -17.15
C HIS A 360 0.59 -21.35 -15.75
N TYR A 361 -0.32 -21.43 -14.78
CA TYR A 361 0.00 -21.57 -13.36
C TYR A 361 -0.66 -22.80 -12.77
N ILE A 362 0.14 -23.72 -12.23
CA ILE A 362 -0.33 -24.92 -11.52
C ILE A 362 0.25 -24.91 -10.11
N GLN A 363 -0.63 -25.06 -9.13
CA GLN A 363 -0.24 -25.25 -7.74
C GLN A 363 -0.87 -26.50 -7.18
N THR A 364 -0.07 -27.38 -6.60
CA THR A 364 -0.51 -28.51 -5.80
C THR A 364 -0.26 -28.23 -4.30
N GLU A 365 -0.54 -29.18 -3.41
CA GLU A 365 -0.21 -29.04 -2.00
C GLU A 365 1.32 -28.98 -1.75
N LYS A 366 2.13 -29.45 -2.68
CA LYS A 366 3.59 -29.62 -2.52
C LYS A 366 4.39 -28.80 -3.51
N ASP A 367 3.88 -28.63 -4.71
CA ASP A 367 4.64 -28.14 -5.85
C ASP A 367 3.96 -26.95 -6.51
N LEU A 368 4.79 -26.08 -7.09
CA LEU A 368 4.42 -24.96 -7.92
C LEU A 368 5.01 -25.15 -9.32
N GLN A 369 4.21 -24.92 -10.34
CA GLN A 369 4.65 -24.82 -11.73
C GLN A 369 4.12 -23.51 -12.32
N LEU A 370 4.98 -22.77 -12.99
CA LEU A 370 4.66 -21.56 -13.72
C LEU A 370 5.37 -21.58 -15.08
N SER A 371 4.65 -21.21 -16.12
CA SER A 371 5.23 -20.81 -17.41
C SER A 371 4.59 -19.49 -17.78
N ALA A 372 5.37 -18.45 -17.98
CA ALA A 372 4.85 -17.12 -18.28
C ALA A 372 5.74 -16.40 -19.29
N GLU A 373 5.11 -15.66 -20.18
CA GLU A 373 5.78 -14.72 -21.07
C GLU A 373 4.99 -13.40 -21.05
N ALA A 374 5.70 -12.28 -21.00
CA ALA A 374 5.12 -10.96 -21.04
C ALA A 374 5.95 -10.07 -21.97
N SER A 375 5.28 -9.29 -22.81
CA SER A 375 5.94 -8.35 -23.73
C SER A 375 5.33 -6.95 -23.62
N ILE A 376 6.15 -5.94 -23.83
CA ILE A 376 5.74 -4.56 -24.02
C ILE A 376 6.44 -4.05 -25.28
N ASP A 377 5.68 -3.80 -26.33
CA ASP A 377 6.20 -3.22 -27.53
C ASP A 377 6.25 -1.69 -27.42
N GLU A 378 7.32 -1.08 -27.91
CA GLU A 378 7.55 0.37 -27.91
C GLU A 378 7.39 1.04 -26.53
N LEU A 379 7.92 0.40 -25.48
CA LEU A 379 7.87 0.94 -24.13
C LEU A 379 8.56 2.31 -24.03
N THR A 380 7.83 3.32 -23.53
CA THR A 380 8.42 4.58 -23.07
C THR A 380 8.01 4.86 -21.61
N TYR A 381 8.87 5.50 -20.85
CA TYR A 381 8.61 5.96 -19.49
C TYR A 381 9.01 7.44 -19.39
N GLU A 382 8.08 8.31 -18.97
CA GLU A 382 8.29 9.76 -18.87
C GLU A 382 8.98 10.36 -20.12
N ARG A 383 8.51 9.97 -21.32
CA ARG A 383 9.04 10.36 -22.66
C ARG A 383 10.41 9.80 -23.02
N GLN A 384 10.99 8.96 -22.16
CA GLN A 384 12.23 8.25 -22.49
C GLN A 384 11.91 6.90 -23.14
N ARG A 385 12.43 6.68 -24.34
CA ARG A 385 12.25 5.40 -25.04
C ARG A 385 13.10 4.33 -24.38
N ILE A 386 12.45 3.27 -23.90
CA ILE A 386 13.10 2.06 -23.40
C ILE A 386 13.29 1.06 -24.55
N GLY A 387 12.27 0.87 -25.40
CA GLY A 387 12.28 -0.09 -26.52
C GLY A 387 11.31 -1.25 -26.31
N ASP A 388 11.48 -2.31 -27.09
CA ASP A 388 10.69 -3.54 -26.96
C ASP A 388 11.28 -4.39 -25.82
N ILE A 389 10.43 -4.81 -24.88
CA ILE A 389 10.84 -5.66 -23.76
C ILE A 389 10.02 -6.95 -23.80
N THR A 390 10.69 -8.10 -23.73
CA THR A 390 10.03 -9.40 -23.54
C THR A 390 10.69 -10.12 -22.37
N LEU A 391 9.89 -10.55 -21.41
CA LEU A 391 10.31 -11.33 -20.24
C LEU A 391 9.64 -12.70 -20.30
N GLY A 392 10.42 -13.77 -20.28
CA GLY A 392 9.92 -15.12 -20.11
C GLY A 392 10.42 -15.73 -18.81
N ALA A 393 9.59 -16.56 -18.18
CA ALA A 393 9.96 -17.31 -16.99
C ALA A 393 9.26 -18.66 -16.94
N THR A 394 10.03 -19.68 -16.55
CA THR A 394 9.49 -21.00 -16.21
C THR A 394 9.94 -21.40 -14.81
N TRP A 395 9.01 -21.98 -14.06
CA TRP A 395 9.27 -22.53 -12.74
C TRP A 395 8.68 -23.93 -12.69
N LEU A 396 9.52 -24.95 -12.53
CA LEU A 396 9.12 -26.34 -12.65
C LEU A 396 9.53 -27.15 -11.41
N PRO A 397 8.65 -28.04 -10.91
CA PRO A 397 9.00 -28.96 -9.86
C PRO A 397 9.96 -30.03 -10.37
N GLY A 398 10.89 -30.42 -9.52
CA GLY A 398 11.85 -31.50 -9.76
C GLY A 398 11.77 -32.60 -8.73
N GLU A 399 12.71 -33.55 -8.81
CA GLU A 399 12.79 -34.64 -7.86
C GLU A 399 13.21 -34.16 -6.46
N GLN A 400 12.74 -34.84 -5.43
CA GLN A 400 13.09 -34.61 -4.02
C GLN A 400 12.73 -33.19 -3.51
N GLY A 401 11.68 -32.57 -4.06
CA GLY A 401 11.21 -31.24 -3.66
C GLY A 401 12.07 -30.10 -4.19
N LYS A 402 12.97 -30.36 -5.12
CA LYS A 402 13.72 -29.30 -5.83
C LYS A 402 12.76 -28.53 -6.75
N GLN A 403 13.06 -27.26 -6.99
CA GLN A 403 12.37 -26.44 -7.99
C GLN A 403 13.41 -25.90 -8.98
N TYR A 404 13.08 -25.85 -10.24
CA TYR A 404 13.92 -25.31 -11.30
C TYR A 404 13.32 -24.01 -11.82
N LEU A 405 14.16 -23.00 -11.98
CA LEU A 405 13.83 -21.70 -12.54
C LEU A 405 14.64 -21.48 -13.81
N ASN A 406 13.97 -21.05 -14.85
CA ASN A 406 14.61 -20.49 -16.03
C ASN A 406 13.91 -19.17 -16.36
N ALA A 407 14.65 -18.11 -16.67
CA ALA A 407 14.10 -16.84 -17.06
C ALA A 407 15.01 -16.15 -18.09
N TYR A 408 14.40 -15.35 -18.97
CA TYR A 408 15.13 -14.54 -19.94
C TYR A 408 14.50 -13.16 -20.08
N LEU A 409 15.32 -12.21 -20.51
CA LEU A 409 14.88 -10.87 -20.87
C LEU A 409 15.43 -10.55 -22.27
N ASN A 410 14.53 -10.18 -23.18
CA ASN A 410 14.88 -9.62 -24.47
C ASN A 410 14.65 -8.11 -24.47
N HIS A 411 15.58 -7.39 -25.07
CA HIS A 411 15.46 -5.96 -25.34
C HIS A 411 15.64 -5.72 -26.85
N ASP A 412 14.69 -5.05 -27.49
CA ASP A 412 14.66 -4.85 -28.97
C ASP A 412 14.88 -6.17 -29.72
N LYS A 413 14.28 -7.27 -29.26
CA LYS A 413 14.35 -8.65 -29.81
C LYS A 413 15.71 -9.34 -29.66
N VAL A 414 16.64 -8.76 -28.91
CA VAL A 414 17.92 -9.37 -28.56
C VAL A 414 17.86 -9.85 -27.12
N GLU A 415 18.27 -11.08 -26.86
CA GLU A 415 18.38 -11.62 -25.52
C GLU A 415 19.54 -10.94 -24.78
N VAL A 416 19.23 -10.25 -23.69
CA VAL A 416 20.20 -9.46 -22.92
C VAL A 416 20.40 -10.00 -21.50
N LEU A 417 19.56 -10.93 -21.07
CA LEU A 417 19.69 -11.61 -19.78
C LEU A 417 19.09 -13.00 -19.87
N ILE A 418 19.85 -13.98 -19.35
CA ILE A 418 19.40 -15.35 -19.11
C ILE A 418 19.68 -15.68 -17.64
N ALA A 419 18.74 -16.34 -17.00
CA ALA A 419 18.91 -16.86 -15.64
C ALA A 419 18.43 -18.29 -15.55
N ASP A 420 19.33 -19.18 -15.12
CA ASP A 420 19.05 -20.59 -14.86
C ASP A 420 19.32 -20.92 -13.40
N GLY A 421 18.38 -21.56 -12.75
CA GLY A 421 18.53 -21.80 -11.33
C GLY A 421 17.69 -22.92 -10.76
N LYS A 422 17.94 -23.15 -9.50
CA LYS A 422 17.20 -24.13 -8.70
C LYS A 422 17.02 -23.63 -7.28
N LEU A 423 15.90 -23.99 -6.70
CA LEU A 423 15.60 -23.85 -5.30
C LEU A 423 15.70 -25.25 -4.65
N LEU A 424 16.50 -25.34 -3.62
CA LEU A 424 16.80 -26.60 -2.93
C LEU A 424 16.15 -26.57 -1.53
N PRO A 425 15.27 -27.52 -1.20
CA PRO A 425 14.73 -27.62 0.14
C PRO A 425 15.84 -27.95 1.14
N THR A 426 15.90 -27.26 2.27
CA THR A 426 16.85 -27.52 3.33
C THR A 426 16.19 -28.14 4.55
N SER A 427 16.95 -28.89 5.34
CA SER A 427 16.46 -29.48 6.60
C SER A 427 16.05 -28.44 7.65
N THR A 428 16.44 -27.18 7.47
CA THR A 428 16.13 -26.06 8.38
C THR A 428 14.82 -25.36 8.03
N GLY A 429 14.13 -25.79 6.95
CA GLY A 429 12.89 -25.17 6.46
C GLY A 429 13.09 -23.83 5.72
N LYS A 430 14.35 -23.42 5.48
CA LYS A 430 14.69 -22.28 4.61
C LYS A 430 15.28 -22.83 3.32
N ASP A 431 14.61 -22.57 2.21
CA ASP A 431 15.08 -23.03 0.91
C ASP A 431 16.37 -22.31 0.51
N SER A 432 17.29 -23.05 -0.13
CA SER A 432 18.53 -22.53 -0.66
C SER A 432 18.40 -22.25 -2.15
N LEU A 433 18.73 -21.03 -2.54
CA LEU A 433 18.74 -20.56 -3.92
C LEU A 433 20.12 -20.82 -4.56
N GLU A 434 20.12 -21.27 -5.80
CA GLU A 434 21.30 -21.37 -6.66
C GLU A 434 20.89 -20.98 -8.09
N VAL A 435 21.23 -19.76 -8.52
CA VAL A 435 20.89 -19.22 -9.85
C VAL A 435 22.14 -18.68 -10.52
N ASN A 436 22.35 -19.06 -11.76
CA ASN A 436 23.35 -18.48 -12.64
C ASN A 436 22.65 -17.51 -13.58
N THR A 437 23.18 -16.32 -13.71
CA THR A 437 22.64 -15.26 -14.57
C THR A 437 23.74 -14.76 -15.48
N THR A 438 23.49 -14.76 -16.77
CA THR A 438 24.37 -14.18 -17.80
C THR A 438 23.73 -12.93 -18.36
N LEU A 439 24.50 -11.87 -18.44
CA LEU A 439 24.15 -10.61 -19.09
C LEU A 439 24.96 -10.50 -20.38
N GLU A 440 24.28 -10.26 -21.50
CA GLU A 440 24.91 -10.07 -22.81
C GLU A 440 24.43 -8.75 -23.42
N HIS A 441 25.33 -7.77 -23.52
CA HIS A 441 25.06 -6.43 -24.05
C HIS A 441 23.82 -5.78 -23.43
N PHE A 442 23.67 -5.93 -22.10
CA PHE A 442 22.55 -5.35 -21.36
C PHE A 442 22.62 -3.82 -21.41
N PRO A 443 21.66 -3.13 -22.07
CA PRO A 443 21.81 -1.71 -22.36
C PRO A 443 21.50 -0.85 -21.12
N LEU A 444 22.51 -0.17 -20.58
CA LEU A 444 22.38 0.68 -19.39
C LEU A 444 21.47 1.89 -19.62
N ARG A 445 21.22 2.28 -20.87
CA ARG A 445 20.25 3.34 -21.22
C ARG A 445 18.83 3.10 -20.68
N ILE A 446 18.44 1.83 -20.44
CA ILE A 446 17.16 1.49 -19.84
C ILE A 446 17.01 2.14 -18.45
N ALA A 447 18.10 2.23 -17.70
CA ALA A 447 18.09 2.85 -16.37
C ALA A 447 17.79 4.36 -16.41
N ASN A 448 18.01 5.03 -17.52
CA ASN A 448 17.72 6.47 -17.67
C ASN A 448 16.22 6.78 -17.47
N ALA A 449 15.34 5.83 -17.74
CA ALA A 449 13.92 6.00 -17.51
C ALA A 449 13.57 6.21 -16.03
N PHE A 450 14.44 5.73 -15.12
CA PHE A 450 14.21 5.76 -13.67
C PHE A 450 15.11 6.77 -12.93
N ILE A 451 16.00 7.44 -13.67
CA ILE A 451 16.93 8.43 -13.12
C ILE A 451 16.50 9.82 -13.60
N PRO A 452 16.32 10.81 -12.70
CA PRO A 452 16.02 12.18 -13.13
C PRO A 452 17.07 12.73 -14.07
N ASP A 453 16.63 13.24 -15.23
CA ASP A 453 17.50 13.77 -16.31
C ASP A 453 18.51 14.83 -15.86
N GLU A 454 18.15 15.58 -14.80
CA GLU A 454 19.01 16.61 -14.25
C GLU A 454 20.24 16.04 -13.51
N LEU A 455 20.20 14.78 -13.11
CA LEU A 455 21.28 14.13 -12.37
C LEU A 455 22.33 13.55 -13.32
N VAL A 456 21.98 12.44 -13.97
CA VAL A 456 22.91 11.74 -14.83
C VAL A 456 22.17 11.08 -16.02
N THR A 457 22.91 10.89 -17.12
CA THR A 457 22.48 10.07 -18.26
C THR A 457 23.50 8.96 -18.48
N LEU A 458 23.02 7.72 -18.54
CA LEU A 458 23.83 6.51 -18.77
C LEU A 458 23.81 6.12 -20.25
N ALA A 459 24.95 5.66 -20.78
CA ALA A 459 25.06 5.04 -22.09
C ALA A 459 26.07 3.87 -22.01
N GLY A 460 26.04 3.00 -23.02
CA GLY A 460 26.85 1.78 -23.10
C GLY A 460 26.10 0.57 -22.60
N ASP A 461 26.78 -0.58 -22.66
CA ASP A 461 26.22 -1.89 -22.38
C ASP A 461 26.97 -2.56 -21.22
N MET A 462 26.35 -3.55 -20.61
CA MET A 462 26.93 -4.32 -19.50
C MET A 462 26.86 -5.81 -19.84
N ASP A 463 28.01 -6.47 -19.77
CA ASP A 463 28.15 -7.92 -19.87
C ASP A 463 28.50 -8.49 -18.48
N GLY A 464 28.22 -9.77 -18.24
CA GLY A 464 28.67 -10.40 -17.02
C GLY A 464 28.02 -11.71 -16.68
N ASP A 465 28.70 -12.46 -15.83
CA ASP A 465 28.22 -13.71 -15.26
C ASP A 465 28.08 -13.57 -13.76
N LEU A 466 26.88 -13.82 -13.27
CA LEU A 466 26.55 -13.73 -11.86
C LEU A 466 26.05 -15.08 -11.33
N ASN A 467 26.52 -15.44 -10.15
CA ASN A 467 26.04 -16.59 -9.40
C ASN A 467 25.36 -16.11 -8.12
N ILE A 468 24.09 -16.42 -7.97
CA ILE A 468 23.25 -16.04 -6.83
C ILE A 468 23.01 -17.30 -5.99
N THR A 469 23.47 -17.28 -4.73
CA THR A 469 23.35 -18.41 -3.81
C THR A 469 22.81 -17.96 -2.45
N GLY A 470 22.51 -18.89 -1.56
CA GLY A 470 22.07 -18.61 -0.20
C GLY A 470 20.57 -18.76 -0.02
N SER A 471 20.00 -18.10 0.99
CA SER A 471 18.55 -18.17 1.23
C SER A 471 17.79 -17.14 0.37
N THR A 472 16.52 -17.41 0.12
CA THR A 472 15.63 -16.47 -0.57
C THR A 472 15.46 -15.14 0.17
N GLU A 473 15.66 -15.11 1.49
CA GLU A 473 15.60 -13.90 2.32
C GLU A 473 16.90 -13.07 2.27
N GLN A 474 18.04 -13.75 2.08
CA GLN A 474 19.37 -13.13 2.07
C GLN A 474 20.22 -13.78 0.97
N PRO A 475 19.98 -13.46 -0.31
CA PRO A 475 20.78 -13.98 -1.41
C PRO A 475 22.19 -13.38 -1.40
N LEU A 476 23.17 -14.19 -1.72
CA LEU A 476 24.56 -13.80 -1.93
C LEU A 476 24.86 -13.79 -3.42
N ILE A 477 25.21 -12.63 -3.95
CA ILE A 477 25.54 -12.45 -5.35
C ILE A 477 27.06 -12.39 -5.51
N ASN A 478 27.59 -13.24 -6.36
CA ASN A 478 28.99 -13.28 -6.75
C ASN A 478 29.09 -13.27 -8.27
N GLY A 479 30.21 -12.81 -8.82
CA GLY A 479 30.42 -12.84 -10.25
C GLY A 479 31.32 -11.71 -10.75
N GLU A 480 31.18 -11.41 -12.02
CA GLU A 480 31.97 -10.42 -12.71
C GLU A 480 31.08 -9.62 -13.67
N LEU A 481 31.30 -8.31 -13.72
CA LEU A 481 30.63 -7.41 -14.64
C LEU A 481 31.65 -6.67 -15.49
N ILE A 482 31.39 -6.55 -16.78
CA ILE A 482 32.19 -5.79 -17.74
C ILE A 482 31.33 -4.65 -18.22
N LEU A 483 31.88 -3.44 -18.14
CA LEU A 483 31.21 -2.22 -18.58
C LEU A 483 31.70 -1.89 -19.98
N ASP A 484 30.95 -2.28 -21.03
CA ASP A 484 31.35 -2.01 -22.41
C ASP A 484 30.93 -0.61 -22.85
N SER A 485 31.92 0.22 -23.11
CA SER A 485 31.73 1.60 -23.57
C SER A 485 30.78 2.43 -22.70
N VAL A 486 30.74 2.11 -21.41
CA VAL A 486 29.83 2.77 -20.47
C VAL A 486 30.28 4.20 -20.22
N SER A 487 29.34 5.11 -20.32
CA SER A 487 29.53 6.52 -19.96
C SER A 487 28.41 7.05 -19.09
N VAL A 488 28.77 7.98 -18.20
CA VAL A 488 27.86 8.70 -17.32
C VAL A 488 28.03 10.19 -17.55
N LEU A 489 27.05 10.81 -18.17
CA LEU A 489 26.99 12.26 -18.36
C LEU A 489 26.28 12.89 -17.17
N SER A 490 27.01 13.67 -16.35
CA SER A 490 26.42 14.51 -15.32
C SER A 490 26.11 15.89 -15.89
N ARG A 491 24.82 16.20 -16.03
CA ARG A 491 24.37 17.53 -16.51
C ARG A 491 24.64 18.62 -15.47
N GLN A 492 24.55 18.29 -14.20
CA GLN A 492 24.81 19.23 -13.10
C GLN A 492 26.25 19.76 -13.12
N TYR A 493 27.23 18.91 -13.45
CA TYR A 493 28.64 19.26 -13.48
C TYR A 493 29.19 19.46 -14.91
N GLY A 494 28.39 19.21 -15.94
CA GLY A 494 28.80 19.27 -17.34
C GLY A 494 29.95 18.30 -17.67
N ALA A 495 30.10 17.23 -16.91
CA ALA A 495 31.18 16.26 -17.02
C ALA A 495 30.67 14.95 -17.59
N ASN A 496 31.43 14.39 -18.55
CA ASN A 496 31.21 13.06 -19.07
C ASN A 496 32.30 12.13 -18.52
N PHE A 497 31.88 11.07 -17.84
CA PHE A 497 32.73 10.04 -17.26
C PHE A 497 32.66 8.80 -18.11
N LEU A 498 33.79 8.37 -18.64
CA LEU A 498 33.95 7.12 -19.40
C LEU A 498 34.56 6.07 -18.48
N PHE A 499 33.91 4.92 -18.38
CA PHE A 499 34.34 3.84 -17.50
C PHE A 499 35.29 2.88 -18.22
N ASP A 500 36.23 2.31 -17.49
CA ASP A 500 37.12 1.27 -17.94
C ASP A 500 36.32 0.00 -18.30
N ASN A 501 36.72 -0.67 -19.37
CA ASN A 501 36.12 -1.95 -19.77
C ASN A 501 36.71 -3.16 -19.02
N ARG A 502 37.52 -2.91 -17.99
CA ARG A 502 38.02 -4.00 -17.13
C ARG A 502 36.92 -4.61 -16.29
N PRO A 503 37.00 -5.94 -16.05
CA PRO A 503 36.02 -6.61 -15.21
C PRO A 503 35.98 -6.04 -13.79
N VAL A 504 34.76 -5.79 -13.30
CA VAL A 504 34.48 -5.41 -11.92
C VAL A 504 33.94 -6.63 -11.18
N GLN A 505 34.62 -7.02 -10.10
CA GLN A 505 34.26 -8.20 -9.33
C GLN A 505 33.11 -7.92 -8.38
N LEU A 506 32.13 -8.81 -8.35
CA LEU A 506 31.06 -8.83 -7.35
C LEU A 506 31.28 -10.01 -6.39
N LYS A 507 31.53 -9.73 -5.10
CA LYS A 507 31.79 -10.76 -4.08
C LYS A 507 30.90 -10.52 -2.86
N ASN A 508 30.02 -11.48 -2.56
CA ASN A 508 29.12 -11.43 -1.40
C ASN A 508 28.37 -10.08 -1.31
N ASN A 509 27.72 -9.69 -2.40
CA ASN A 509 26.97 -8.43 -2.54
C ASN A 509 27.85 -7.17 -2.43
N ARG A 510 29.15 -7.28 -2.68
CA ARG A 510 30.09 -6.15 -2.76
C ARG A 510 30.67 -6.04 -4.14
N LEU A 511 30.45 -4.90 -4.79
CA LEU A 511 31.08 -4.53 -6.04
C LEU A 511 32.48 -3.97 -5.72
N ILE A 512 33.53 -4.65 -6.19
CA ILE A 512 34.91 -4.38 -5.82
C ILE A 512 35.60 -3.69 -7.00
N PHE A 513 36.15 -2.53 -6.77
CA PHE A 513 36.97 -1.78 -7.70
C PHE A 513 38.47 -1.91 -7.30
N ASP A 514 39.28 -2.41 -8.21
CA ASP A 514 40.74 -2.51 -8.04
C ASP A 514 41.41 -1.63 -9.08
N LYS A 515 41.85 -0.45 -8.70
CA LYS A 515 42.45 0.58 -9.58
C LYS A 515 41.61 0.81 -10.84
N PHE A 516 40.30 0.83 -10.68
CA PHE A 516 39.35 0.98 -11.77
C PHE A 516 39.43 2.40 -12.33
N ALA A 517 39.70 2.53 -13.63
CA ALA A 517 39.91 3.84 -14.25
C ALA A 517 38.60 4.46 -14.73
N ILE A 518 38.42 5.73 -14.41
CA ILE A 518 37.35 6.58 -14.93
C ILE A 518 37.99 7.77 -15.64
N TYR A 519 37.67 7.92 -16.92
CA TYR A 519 38.18 8.97 -17.78
C TYR A 519 37.19 10.13 -17.84
N THR A 520 37.70 11.34 -17.86
CA THR A 520 36.97 12.56 -18.21
C THR A 520 37.48 13.11 -19.54
N THR A 521 37.21 14.35 -19.85
CA THR A 521 37.73 15.02 -21.07
C THR A 521 39.25 15.14 -21.12
N GLY A 522 39.97 14.81 -20.02
CA GLY A 522 41.43 14.79 -19.93
C GLY A 522 42.03 13.41 -20.24
N LYS A 523 43.36 13.36 -20.48
CA LYS A 523 44.09 12.12 -20.76
C LYS A 523 44.36 11.25 -19.52
N ASN A 524 44.31 11.84 -18.33
CA ASN A 524 44.64 11.12 -17.10
C ASN A 524 43.33 10.67 -16.40
N PRO A 525 43.16 9.35 -16.16
CA PRO A 525 41.99 8.85 -15.47
C PRO A 525 42.04 9.12 -13.96
N PHE A 526 40.83 9.18 -13.36
CA PHE A 526 40.71 8.93 -11.92
C PHE A 526 40.77 7.42 -11.69
N THR A 527 41.51 6.98 -10.69
CA THR A 527 41.48 5.57 -10.28
C THR A 527 40.66 5.43 -9.02
N ILE A 528 39.75 4.46 -9.02
CA ILE A 528 38.95 4.08 -7.87
C ILE A 528 39.48 2.77 -7.31
N ASP A 529 39.76 2.76 -6.00
CA ASP A 529 40.12 1.59 -5.23
C ASP A 529 39.14 1.43 -4.06
N GLY A 530 38.49 0.27 -3.90
CA GLY A 530 37.55 0.06 -2.84
C GLY A 530 36.34 -0.79 -3.23
N TYR A 531 35.24 -0.59 -2.54
CA TYR A 531 34.02 -1.37 -2.81
C TYR A 531 32.74 -0.58 -2.54
N VAL A 532 31.66 -1.02 -3.19
CA VAL A 532 30.27 -0.62 -2.85
C VAL A 532 29.56 -1.86 -2.29
N ASP A 533 28.99 -1.74 -1.11
CA ASP A 533 28.33 -2.81 -0.37
C ASP A 533 26.81 -2.71 -0.52
N PHE A 534 26.19 -3.72 -1.12
CA PHE A 534 24.75 -3.81 -1.38
C PHE A 534 24.03 -4.81 -0.46
N ARG A 535 24.66 -5.27 0.64
CA ARG A 535 24.02 -6.21 1.58
C ARG A 535 22.78 -5.61 2.25
N ASP A 536 22.75 -4.30 2.42
CA ASP A 536 21.55 -3.55 2.77
C ASP A 536 21.18 -2.61 1.61
N MET A 537 20.24 -3.05 0.77
CA MET A 537 19.78 -2.29 -0.39
C MET A 537 19.11 -0.97 -0.02
N SER A 538 18.62 -0.84 1.21
CA SER A 538 18.04 0.42 1.71
C SER A 538 19.11 1.46 2.07
N ARG A 539 20.36 1.03 2.29
CA ARG A 539 21.49 1.88 2.68
C ARG A 539 22.79 1.35 2.07
N PRO A 540 22.99 1.45 0.77
CA PRO A 540 24.25 1.05 0.16
C PRO A 540 25.41 1.88 0.73
N MET A 541 26.46 1.19 1.19
CA MET A 541 27.66 1.83 1.73
C MET A 541 28.78 1.75 0.73
N ALA A 542 29.42 2.90 0.43
CA ALA A 542 30.60 2.97 -0.40
C ALA A 542 31.84 3.27 0.45
N CYS A 543 32.90 2.49 0.25
CA CYS A 543 34.22 2.74 0.78
C CYS A 543 35.20 2.83 -0.41
N LEU A 544 35.38 4.05 -0.92
CA LEU A 544 36.15 4.30 -2.15
C LEU A 544 37.33 5.22 -1.81
N LEU A 545 38.52 4.83 -2.28
CA LEU A 545 39.73 5.63 -2.25
C LEU A 545 39.98 6.19 -3.67
N TYR A 546 40.15 7.50 -3.79
CA TYR A 546 40.43 8.16 -5.06
C TYR A 546 41.91 8.51 -5.13
N THR A 547 42.60 8.10 -6.19
CA THR A 547 43.94 8.58 -6.47
C THR A 547 43.96 9.27 -7.84
N SER A 548 44.39 10.52 -7.91
CA SER A 548 44.74 11.17 -9.16
C SER A 548 46.26 11.21 -9.25
N ASP A 549 46.86 10.65 -10.29
CA ASP A 549 48.26 10.89 -10.64
C ASP A 549 48.42 12.33 -11.18
N ALA A 550 48.31 13.32 -10.30
CA ALA A 550 48.57 14.71 -10.62
C ALA A 550 49.94 15.14 -10.06
N ALA A 551 50.94 14.28 -10.11
CA ALA A 551 52.26 14.60 -9.67
C ALA A 551 53.33 13.99 -10.59
N ASP A 552 53.45 14.49 -11.84
CA ASP A 552 54.70 14.54 -12.55
C ASP A 552 54.56 15.45 -13.79
N GLU A 553 54.45 16.76 -13.58
CA GLU A 553 54.91 17.78 -14.51
C GLU A 553 55.53 18.88 -13.70
N ARG A 554 56.83 18.71 -13.38
CA ARG A 554 57.76 19.80 -13.12
C ARG A 554 58.90 19.77 -14.15
#